data_39ad65820d05621f3def36ff1f2582f3
#
_entry.id   39ad65820d05621f3def36ff1f2582f3
#
_cell.length_a   1.000
_cell.length_b   1.000
_cell.length_c   1.000
_cell.angle_alpha   90.00
_cell.angle_beta   90.00
_cell.angle_gamma   90.00
#
_symmetry.space_group_name_H-M   'P 1'
#
loop_
_entity.id
_entity.type
_entity.pdbx_description
1 polymer ?
#
loop_
_entity_poly.entity_id
_entity_poly.type
_entity_poly.pdbx_seq_one_letter_code
_entity_poly.pdbx_strand_id
1 'polypeptide(L)'
;MIWGVILEFILYIFIDVIFAIILETIKKIYNVFIWMINLFKTVIFSIFSEVSEKTKEKNLESKEVNFEGENAISVINASKTRDEDVFKLLVGFSVTLVSVFVVAVILLWLFFTMNGEAFGFSPPQSLVTWEDEYRDMTGINEIEGLDGTGISLCIVDSGIDTSHPDLKNINLMGWNDVINSSPNPYDDDGHGTAMAGIIVADGGLNGIAKNVNLYVAKAINSDGSGTDDGIAEAVDWCVSQDSDIISLSLGGGQGIGGDLFTTDSLEIAVENAIEQGVYVVAAAGNDGENDDGDVSSPGSVEDVICVGGVTRLGNSWSGSSEGDNNGRLWPNPILPRNDPDKKPEIIAPGLEVPVLMTNSNSWWGWSSGTSASTAWVSGGLALFLQEYPEFQRNTNSDSTKIEEIKNLLSENSQMKNGQSQHDDHFGYGIFRIDLLINSADTNSSNIESKMKMEKIPVRKNIFDIFQIERRITASVPPDNSMNAIE
;
A
#
# COMPACT_ATOMS: atom_id res chain seq x y z
N MET A 1 11.97 -31.36 -7.99
CA MET A 1 12.34 -31.15 -6.58
C MET A 1 13.86 -31.16 -6.37
N ILE A 2 14.64 -32.20 -6.69
CA ILE A 2 16.10 -32.25 -6.46
C ILE A 2 16.88 -31.15 -7.21
N TRP A 3 16.51 -30.80 -8.44
CA TRP A 3 17.17 -29.75 -9.23
C TRP A 3 16.93 -28.33 -8.71
N GLY A 4 15.77 -28.05 -8.07
CA GLY A 4 15.49 -26.74 -7.46
C GLY A 4 16.40 -26.50 -6.25
N VAL A 5 16.49 -27.49 -5.37
CA VAL A 5 17.37 -27.41 -4.16
C VAL A 5 18.85 -27.26 -4.53
N ILE A 6 19.29 -27.93 -5.62
CA ILE A 6 20.68 -27.80 -6.10
C ILE A 6 20.91 -26.39 -6.67
N LEU A 7 19.95 -25.82 -7.38
CA LEU A 7 20.06 -24.47 -7.95
C LEU A 7 20.09 -23.40 -6.84
N GLU A 8 19.24 -23.50 -5.82
CA GLU A 8 19.25 -22.61 -4.66
C GLU A 8 20.57 -22.72 -3.88
N PHE A 9 21.09 -23.90 -3.67
CA PHE A 9 22.38 -24.11 -2.99
C PHE A 9 23.57 -23.52 -3.79
N ILE A 10 23.54 -23.64 -5.13
CA ILE A 10 24.55 -23.03 -6.00
C ILE A 10 24.42 -21.50 -5.96
N LEU A 11 23.19 -20.96 -5.96
CA LEU A 11 22.95 -19.52 -5.90
C LEU A 11 23.41 -18.94 -4.55
N TYR A 12 23.15 -19.64 -3.45
CA TYR A 12 23.60 -19.26 -2.10
C TYR A 12 25.13 -19.20 -2.02
N ILE A 13 25.84 -20.22 -2.49
CA ILE A 13 27.31 -20.21 -2.54
C ILE A 13 27.83 -19.08 -3.43
N PHE A 14 27.16 -18.80 -4.56
CA PHE A 14 27.56 -17.73 -5.47
C PHE A 14 27.41 -16.35 -4.83
N ILE A 15 26.35 -16.12 -4.08
CA ILE A 15 26.11 -14.87 -3.32
C ILE A 15 27.16 -14.71 -2.23
N ASP A 16 27.46 -15.75 -1.44
CA ASP A 16 28.50 -15.70 -0.40
C ASP A 16 29.88 -15.43 -0.97
N VAL A 17 30.22 -16.01 -2.12
CA VAL A 17 31.49 -15.78 -2.81
C VAL A 17 31.58 -14.33 -3.32
N ILE A 18 30.51 -13.80 -3.91
CA ILE A 18 30.44 -12.39 -4.35
C ILE A 18 30.57 -11.46 -3.15
N PHE A 19 29.85 -11.72 -2.06
CA PHE A 19 29.92 -10.90 -0.85
C PHE A 19 31.32 -10.91 -0.24
N ALA A 20 31.97 -12.06 -0.20
CA ALA A 20 33.37 -12.18 0.25
C ALA A 20 34.34 -11.38 -0.64
N ILE A 21 34.15 -11.42 -1.98
CA ILE A 21 34.96 -10.65 -2.94
C ILE A 21 34.76 -9.14 -2.74
N ILE A 22 33.53 -8.70 -2.55
CA ILE A 22 33.18 -7.28 -2.29
C ILE A 22 33.84 -6.84 -0.97
N LEU A 23 33.71 -7.63 0.09
CA LEU A 23 34.30 -7.30 1.41
C LEU A 23 35.83 -7.22 1.34
N GLU A 24 36.47 -8.12 0.59
CA GLU A 24 37.92 -8.10 0.38
C GLU A 24 38.35 -6.89 -0.47
N THR A 25 37.53 -6.52 -1.47
CA THR A 25 37.78 -5.33 -2.29
C THR A 25 37.65 -4.04 -1.46
N ILE A 26 36.62 -3.93 -0.61
CA ILE A 26 36.48 -2.81 0.33
C ILE A 26 37.66 -2.72 1.29
N LYS A 27 38.11 -3.84 1.84
CA LYS A 27 39.34 -3.89 2.68
C LYS A 27 40.56 -3.41 1.94
N LYS A 28 40.74 -3.80 0.67
CA LYS A 28 41.86 -3.33 -0.17
C LYS A 28 41.78 -1.83 -0.41
N ILE A 29 40.62 -1.30 -0.74
CA ILE A 29 40.40 0.14 -0.94
C ILE A 29 40.70 0.90 0.37
N TYR A 30 40.19 0.43 1.51
CA TYR A 30 40.50 1.01 2.82
C TYR A 30 41.97 1.02 3.14
N ASN A 31 42.69 -0.09 2.88
CA ASN A 31 44.11 -0.19 3.12
C ASN A 31 44.91 0.76 2.21
N VAL A 32 44.53 0.91 0.94
CA VAL A 32 45.10 1.90 0.01
C VAL A 32 44.88 3.31 0.53
N PHE A 33 43.71 3.61 1.04
CA PHE A 33 43.36 4.93 1.59
C PHE A 33 44.20 5.24 2.85
N ILE A 34 44.37 4.28 3.77
CA ILE A 34 45.23 4.43 4.95
C ILE A 34 46.70 4.58 4.53
N TRP A 35 47.17 3.79 3.53
CA TRP A 35 48.52 3.93 2.98
C TRP A 35 48.74 5.33 2.39
N MET A 36 47.78 5.87 1.62
CA MET A 36 47.84 7.24 1.08
C MET A 36 47.90 8.29 2.18
N ILE A 37 47.10 8.18 3.24
CA ILE A 37 47.16 9.10 4.40
C ILE A 37 48.55 9.04 5.06
N ASN A 38 49.12 7.85 5.22
CA ASN A 38 50.43 7.70 5.85
C ASN A 38 51.56 8.23 4.95
N LEU A 39 51.46 8.02 3.63
CA LEU A 39 52.38 8.59 2.65
C LEU A 39 52.34 10.12 2.68
N PHE A 40 51.13 10.70 2.72
CA PHE A 40 50.91 12.16 2.82
C PHE A 40 51.52 12.72 4.10
N LYS A 41 51.28 12.06 5.27
CA LYS A 41 51.93 12.43 6.55
C LYS A 41 53.44 12.41 6.44
N THR A 42 54.01 11.36 5.82
CA THR A 42 55.46 11.18 5.68
C THR A 42 56.04 12.28 4.78
N VAL A 43 55.40 12.57 3.65
CA VAL A 43 55.83 13.62 2.72
C VAL A 43 55.76 15.00 3.38
N ILE A 44 54.66 15.33 4.06
CA ILE A 44 54.52 16.58 4.79
C ILE A 44 55.56 16.71 5.89
N PHE A 45 55.79 15.63 6.67
CA PHE A 45 56.78 15.65 7.74
C PHE A 45 58.22 15.81 7.18
N SER A 46 58.53 15.17 6.03
CA SER A 46 59.83 15.31 5.34
C SER A 46 60.04 16.75 4.85
N ILE A 47 58.99 17.37 4.25
CA ILE A 47 59.07 18.77 3.80
C ILE A 47 59.25 19.72 4.99
N PHE A 48 58.47 19.51 6.08
CA PHE A 48 58.62 20.33 7.29
C PHE A 48 59.96 20.20 7.96
N SER A 49 60.56 18.97 7.98
CA SER A 49 61.90 18.74 8.55
C SER A 49 62.99 19.41 7.71
N GLU A 50 62.88 19.31 6.39
CA GLU A 50 63.84 19.95 5.46
C GLU A 50 63.76 21.48 5.49
N VAL A 51 62.54 22.07 5.60
CA VAL A 51 62.34 23.50 5.79
C VAL A 51 62.86 23.95 7.14
N SER A 52 62.67 23.17 8.20
CA SER A 52 63.18 23.49 9.55
C SER A 52 64.70 23.44 9.65
N GLU A 53 65.33 22.45 8.99
CA GLU A 53 66.81 22.39 8.94
C GLU A 53 67.41 23.54 8.14
N LYS A 54 66.90 23.87 6.97
CA LYS A 54 67.36 24.99 6.16
C LYS A 54 67.14 26.35 6.84
N THR A 55 66.08 26.44 7.64
CA THR A 55 65.83 27.66 8.45
C THR A 55 66.84 27.79 9.59
N LYS A 56 67.27 26.67 10.20
CA LYS A 56 68.33 26.65 11.20
C LYS A 56 69.70 26.97 10.62
N GLU A 57 70.08 26.39 9.44
CA GLU A 57 71.31 26.73 8.75
C GLU A 57 71.37 28.19 8.36
N LYS A 58 70.31 28.76 7.84
CA LYS A 58 70.20 30.18 7.46
C LYS A 58 70.37 31.13 8.67
N ASN A 59 69.85 30.75 9.84
CA ASN A 59 70.01 31.54 11.08
C ASN A 59 71.43 31.43 11.69
N LEU A 60 72.20 30.38 11.34
CA LEU A 60 73.62 30.21 11.71
C LEU A 60 74.52 31.02 10.76
N GLU A 61 74.29 30.99 9.43
CA GLU A 61 75.08 31.78 8.45
C GLU A 61 74.83 33.31 8.60
N SER A 62 73.63 33.73 9.00
CA SER A 62 73.34 35.19 9.19
C SER A 62 74.07 35.84 10.35
N LYS A 63 74.82 35.08 11.18
CA LYS A 63 75.64 35.57 12.25
C LYS A 63 77.08 35.89 11.86
N GLU A 64 77.56 35.53 10.65
CA GLU A 64 78.96 35.62 10.26
C GLU A 64 79.25 36.43 8.97
N VAL A 65 78.29 36.97 8.25
CA VAL A 65 78.59 37.63 6.97
C VAL A 65 78.02 39.07 6.89
N ASN A 66 78.90 40.00 7.15
CA ASN A 66 78.79 41.36 6.62
C ASN A 66 79.20 41.32 5.12
N PHE A 67 78.24 41.31 4.18
CA PHE A 67 78.56 41.43 2.75
C PHE A 67 77.54 42.25 1.95
N GLU A 68 78.07 43.00 1.00
CA GLU A 68 77.48 44.00 0.13
C GLU A 68 76.14 43.62 -0.52
N GLY A 69 75.26 44.63 -0.67
CA GLY A 69 73.79 44.54 -0.90
C GLY A 69 73.28 43.95 -2.19
N GLU A 70 74.04 43.70 -3.26
CA GLU A 70 73.48 43.21 -4.52
C GLU A 70 73.29 41.67 -4.62
N ASN A 71 74.12 40.90 -3.95
CA ASN A 71 74.01 39.44 -3.97
C ASN A 71 72.91 38.89 -3.01
N ALA A 72 72.56 39.63 -2.00
CA ALA A 72 71.49 39.26 -1.06
C ALA A 72 70.09 39.32 -1.70
N ILE A 73 69.85 40.26 -2.61
CA ILE A 73 68.55 40.42 -3.29
C ILE A 73 68.27 39.25 -4.29
N SER A 74 69.30 38.77 -4.99
CA SER A 74 69.15 37.61 -5.92
C SER A 74 68.85 36.30 -5.18
N VAL A 75 69.47 36.08 -4.02
CA VAL A 75 69.22 34.86 -3.21
C VAL A 75 67.85 34.91 -2.56
N ILE A 76 67.36 36.07 -2.09
CA ILE A 76 66.03 36.26 -1.54
C ILE A 76 64.96 36.01 -2.61
N ASN A 77 65.16 36.54 -3.84
CA ASN A 77 64.22 36.35 -4.94
C ASN A 77 64.20 34.86 -5.41
N ALA A 78 65.34 34.18 -5.45
CA ALA A 78 65.38 32.78 -5.82
C ALA A 78 64.72 31.85 -4.75
N SER A 79 64.80 32.19 -3.46
CA SER A 79 64.10 31.45 -2.39
C SER A 79 62.61 31.70 -2.42
N LYS A 80 62.21 32.93 -2.72
CA LYS A 80 60.77 33.33 -2.75
C LYS A 80 60.06 32.66 -3.96
N THR A 81 60.70 32.57 -5.14
CA THR A 81 60.13 31.84 -6.31
C THR A 81 60.03 30.35 -6.04
N ARG A 82 60.96 29.76 -5.36
CA ARG A 82 60.98 28.33 -5.02
C ARG A 82 59.83 27.99 -4.02
N ASP A 83 59.60 28.85 -3.02
CA ASP A 83 58.50 28.67 -2.08
C ASP A 83 57.12 28.84 -2.74
N GLU A 84 56.96 29.77 -3.71
CA GLU A 84 55.76 29.91 -4.52
C GLU A 84 55.47 28.70 -5.39
N ASP A 85 56.47 28.06 -5.99
CA ASP A 85 56.32 26.88 -6.83
C ASP A 85 55.95 25.63 -5.99
N VAL A 86 56.54 25.44 -4.80
CA VAL A 86 56.15 24.41 -3.85
C VAL A 86 54.71 24.60 -3.40
N PHE A 87 54.31 25.85 -3.10
CA PHE A 87 52.93 26.16 -2.71
C PHE A 87 51.95 25.83 -3.83
N LYS A 88 52.21 26.22 -5.10
CA LYS A 88 51.37 25.88 -6.26
C LYS A 88 51.26 24.38 -6.47
N LEU A 89 52.33 23.62 -6.25
CA LEU A 89 52.33 22.17 -6.36
C LEU A 89 51.52 21.51 -5.27
N LEU A 90 51.55 21.99 -4.03
CA LEU A 90 50.74 21.52 -2.92
C LEU A 90 49.23 21.85 -3.13
N VAL A 91 48.93 23.05 -3.58
CA VAL A 91 47.54 23.42 -3.92
C VAL A 91 47.02 22.58 -5.07
N GLY A 92 47.80 22.38 -6.15
CA GLY A 92 47.42 21.53 -7.27
C GLY A 92 47.15 20.08 -6.86
N PHE A 93 48.01 19.52 -6.01
CA PHE A 93 47.83 18.17 -5.48
C PHE A 93 46.55 18.06 -4.59
N SER A 94 46.34 19.03 -3.72
CA SER A 94 45.14 19.06 -2.86
C SER A 94 43.85 19.17 -3.68
N VAL A 95 43.83 20.03 -4.69
CA VAL A 95 42.66 20.16 -5.60
C VAL A 95 42.41 18.87 -6.36
N THR A 96 43.46 18.22 -6.84
CA THR A 96 43.34 16.92 -7.55
C THR A 96 42.78 15.84 -6.62
N LEU A 97 43.27 15.77 -5.38
CA LEU A 97 42.82 14.79 -4.40
C LEU A 97 41.34 14.97 -4.02
N VAL A 98 40.91 16.23 -3.80
CA VAL A 98 39.52 16.58 -3.55
C VAL A 98 38.65 16.25 -4.77
N SER A 99 39.11 16.54 -5.98
CA SER A 99 38.37 16.20 -7.22
C SER A 99 38.17 14.71 -7.39
N VAL A 100 39.21 13.90 -7.15
CA VAL A 100 39.11 12.43 -7.19
C VAL A 100 38.14 11.91 -6.14
N PHE A 101 38.19 12.46 -4.92
CA PHE A 101 37.26 12.10 -3.86
C PHE A 101 35.80 12.42 -4.25
N VAL A 102 35.53 13.62 -4.77
CA VAL A 102 34.19 14.02 -5.20
C VAL A 102 33.68 13.11 -6.33
N VAL A 103 34.52 12.79 -7.32
CA VAL A 103 34.17 11.85 -8.39
C VAL A 103 33.87 10.47 -7.83
N ALA A 104 34.69 9.97 -6.89
CA ALA A 104 34.46 8.67 -6.26
C ALA A 104 33.14 8.63 -5.47
N VAL A 105 32.79 9.70 -4.74
CA VAL A 105 31.51 9.84 -4.03
C VAL A 105 30.32 9.87 -5.01
N ILE A 106 30.45 10.59 -6.13
CA ILE A 106 29.41 10.63 -7.17
C ILE A 106 29.23 9.24 -7.81
N LEU A 107 30.33 8.56 -8.14
CA LEU A 107 30.25 7.21 -8.72
C LEU A 107 29.66 6.20 -7.72
N LEU A 108 30.00 6.31 -6.44
CA LEU A 108 29.41 5.48 -5.39
C LEU A 108 27.93 5.76 -5.23
N TRP A 109 27.53 7.04 -5.23
CA TRP A 109 26.13 7.43 -5.19
C TRP A 109 25.34 6.92 -6.42
N LEU A 110 25.89 7.07 -7.64
CA LEU A 110 25.30 6.50 -8.85
C LEU A 110 25.21 4.97 -8.78
N PHE A 111 26.24 4.31 -8.26
CA PHE A 111 26.22 2.86 -8.10
C PHE A 111 25.11 2.40 -7.16
N PHE A 112 24.91 3.09 -6.01
CA PHE A 112 23.83 2.77 -5.09
C PHE A 112 22.46 3.10 -5.65
N THR A 113 22.30 4.20 -6.39
CA THR A 113 21.01 4.55 -7.03
C THR A 113 20.64 3.61 -8.17
N MET A 114 21.62 3.12 -8.94
CA MET A 114 21.38 2.19 -10.06
C MET A 114 21.21 0.73 -9.60
N ASN A 115 21.68 0.37 -8.42
CA ASN A 115 21.63 -0.99 -7.86
C ASN A 115 20.90 -1.02 -6.50
N GLY A 116 19.99 -0.07 -6.27
CA GLY A 116 19.26 0.07 -5.00
C GLY A 116 18.55 -1.20 -4.56
N GLU A 117 17.96 -1.94 -5.49
CA GLU A 117 17.32 -3.23 -5.25
C GLU A 117 18.30 -4.26 -4.65
N ALA A 118 19.53 -4.33 -5.19
CA ALA A 118 20.54 -5.27 -4.72
C ALA A 118 21.03 -5.01 -3.29
N PHE A 119 20.76 -3.81 -2.75
CA PHE A 119 21.11 -3.39 -1.39
C PHE A 119 19.89 -3.19 -0.49
N GLY A 120 18.68 -3.53 -0.95
CA GLY A 120 17.44 -3.40 -0.19
C GLY A 120 16.99 -1.95 0.08
N PHE A 121 17.42 -0.99 -0.77
CA PHE A 121 17.00 0.42 -0.67
C PHE A 121 15.74 0.75 -1.49
N SER A 122 15.29 -0.18 -2.32
CA SER A 122 14.05 -0.09 -3.11
C SER A 122 13.47 -1.49 -3.30
N PRO A 123 12.14 -1.62 -3.52
CA PRO A 123 11.54 -2.90 -3.83
C PRO A 123 12.08 -3.47 -5.15
N PRO A 124 12.09 -4.81 -5.30
CA PRO A 124 12.33 -5.45 -6.58
C PRO A 124 11.36 -4.92 -7.65
N GLN A 125 11.88 -4.69 -8.87
CA GLN A 125 11.06 -4.17 -9.97
C GLN A 125 9.85 -5.07 -10.29
N SER A 126 9.94 -6.36 -10.03
CA SER A 126 8.82 -7.30 -10.19
C SER A 126 7.64 -6.94 -9.28
N LEU A 127 7.91 -6.56 -8.01
CA LEU A 127 6.85 -6.17 -7.08
C LEU A 127 6.16 -4.88 -7.53
N VAL A 128 6.93 -3.89 -7.97
CA VAL A 128 6.37 -2.63 -8.50
C VAL A 128 5.51 -2.91 -9.74
N THR A 129 5.97 -3.79 -10.65
CA THR A 129 5.18 -4.18 -11.82
C THR A 129 3.90 -4.92 -11.43
N TRP A 130 3.95 -5.82 -10.46
CA TRP A 130 2.76 -6.56 -10.01
C TRP A 130 1.76 -5.65 -9.30
N GLU A 131 2.24 -4.67 -8.52
CA GLU A 131 1.40 -3.64 -7.92
C GLU A 131 0.66 -2.85 -9.00
N ASP A 132 1.37 -2.40 -10.03
CA ASP A 132 0.81 -1.63 -11.14
C ASP A 132 -0.21 -2.42 -11.95
N GLU A 133 0.08 -3.71 -12.26
CA GLU A 133 -0.87 -4.63 -12.91
C GLU A 133 -2.19 -4.78 -12.11
N TYR A 134 -2.10 -4.86 -10.78
CA TYR A 134 -3.28 -4.92 -9.91
C TYR A 134 -4.02 -3.59 -9.81
N ARG A 135 -3.31 -2.47 -9.79
CA ARG A 135 -3.91 -1.12 -9.82
C ARG A 135 -4.67 -0.88 -11.13
N ASP A 136 -4.12 -1.32 -12.26
CA ASP A 136 -4.81 -1.27 -13.56
C ASP A 136 -6.05 -2.17 -13.58
N MET A 137 -5.93 -3.40 -13.07
CA MET A 137 -7.05 -4.35 -13.00
C MET A 137 -8.22 -3.80 -12.19
N THR A 138 -7.96 -3.11 -11.10
CA THR A 138 -8.99 -2.58 -10.19
C THR A 138 -9.41 -1.14 -10.50
N GLY A 139 -8.84 -0.53 -11.55
CA GLY A 139 -9.16 0.83 -11.99
C GLY A 139 -8.62 1.93 -11.08
N ILE A 140 -7.69 1.61 -10.16
CA ILE A 140 -7.10 2.62 -9.25
C ILE A 140 -6.25 3.62 -10.04
N ASN A 141 -5.57 3.20 -11.09
CA ASN A 141 -4.78 4.09 -11.94
C ASN A 141 -5.63 5.03 -12.81
N GLU A 142 -6.93 4.77 -12.94
CA GLU A 142 -7.90 5.64 -13.63
C GLU A 142 -8.43 6.77 -12.72
N ILE A 143 -8.13 6.73 -11.42
CA ILE A 143 -8.62 7.69 -10.43
C ILE A 143 -7.53 8.71 -10.13
N GLU A 144 -7.83 9.99 -10.37
CA GLU A 144 -6.94 11.10 -10.09
C GLU A 144 -7.45 11.94 -8.90
N GLY A 145 -6.54 12.39 -8.04
CA GLY A 145 -6.82 13.36 -6.98
C GLY A 145 -7.48 12.78 -5.72
N LEU A 146 -7.75 11.47 -5.67
CA LEU A 146 -8.24 10.79 -4.49
C LEU A 146 -7.10 10.03 -3.81
N ASP A 147 -7.02 10.13 -2.49
CA ASP A 147 -5.96 9.55 -1.66
C ASP A 147 -6.43 9.11 -0.26
N GLY A 148 -7.76 9.15 -0.02
CA GLY A 148 -8.40 8.81 1.25
C GLY A 148 -8.44 9.95 2.27
N THR A 149 -8.05 11.18 1.88
CA THR A 149 -8.07 12.33 2.80
C THR A 149 -9.46 12.54 3.40
N GLY A 150 -9.52 12.64 4.74
CA GLY A 150 -10.73 12.89 5.51
C GLY A 150 -11.49 11.64 5.93
N ILE A 151 -11.11 10.45 5.45
CA ILE A 151 -11.74 9.17 5.79
C ILE A 151 -11.02 8.52 6.95
N SER A 152 -11.75 7.98 7.90
CA SER A 152 -11.25 7.25 9.06
C SER A 152 -11.34 5.74 8.80
N LEU A 153 -10.19 5.06 8.74
CA LEU A 153 -10.10 3.64 8.48
C LEU A 153 -9.38 2.92 9.63
N CYS A 154 -10.02 1.91 10.17
CA CYS A 154 -9.47 1.07 11.24
C CYS A 154 -9.08 -0.31 10.70
N ILE A 155 -7.85 -0.75 11.01
CA ILE A 155 -7.38 -2.11 10.75
C ILE A 155 -7.39 -2.87 12.07
N VAL A 156 -8.04 -4.03 12.10
CA VAL A 156 -7.96 -5.00 13.20
C VAL A 156 -7.11 -6.17 12.75
N ASP A 157 -5.90 -6.28 13.31
CA ASP A 157 -4.88 -7.22 12.80
C ASP A 157 -3.78 -7.50 13.86
N SER A 158 -2.60 -7.94 13.43
CA SER A 158 -1.45 -8.25 14.30
C SER A 158 -0.66 -7.02 14.76
N GLY A 159 -1.01 -5.82 14.28
CA GLY A 159 -0.34 -4.57 14.64
C GLY A 159 0.19 -3.79 13.45
N ILE A 160 1.17 -2.91 13.69
CA ILE A 160 1.85 -2.12 12.66
C ILE A 160 3.28 -1.78 13.07
N ASP A 161 4.24 -1.99 12.17
CA ASP A 161 5.62 -1.56 12.33
C ASP A 161 5.84 -0.17 11.67
N THR A 162 5.67 0.88 12.45
CA THR A 162 5.86 2.27 11.98
C THR A 162 7.32 2.63 11.69
N SER A 163 8.27 1.73 11.95
CA SER A 163 9.67 1.91 11.56
C SER A 163 9.94 1.60 10.10
N HIS A 164 9.00 0.92 9.41
CA HIS A 164 9.10 0.59 8.00
C HIS A 164 9.27 1.87 7.14
N PRO A 165 10.21 1.89 6.15
CA PRO A 165 10.48 3.07 5.34
C PRO A 165 9.25 3.70 4.70
N ASP A 166 8.32 2.87 4.20
CA ASP A 166 7.11 3.30 3.47
C ASP A 166 5.96 3.71 4.41
N LEU A 167 6.11 3.55 5.74
CA LEU A 167 5.11 3.94 6.74
C LEU A 167 5.50 5.19 7.56
N LYS A 168 6.60 5.86 7.22
CA LYS A 168 7.11 7.01 8.00
C LYS A 168 6.20 8.23 7.98
N ASN A 169 5.41 8.39 6.93
CA ASN A 169 4.60 9.59 6.69
C ASN A 169 3.10 9.32 6.84
N ILE A 170 2.70 8.14 7.31
CA ILE A 170 1.29 7.80 7.49
C ILE A 170 0.62 8.64 8.57
N ASN A 171 -0.67 8.86 8.42
CA ASN A 171 -1.48 9.56 9.41
C ASN A 171 -2.08 8.56 10.43
N LEU A 172 -1.24 8.00 11.31
CA LEU A 172 -1.68 7.10 12.37
C LEU A 172 -2.34 7.91 13.51
N MET A 173 -3.66 7.88 13.57
CA MET A 173 -4.47 8.65 14.52
C MET A 173 -4.70 7.93 15.84
N GLY A 174 -4.72 6.59 15.84
CA GLY A 174 -4.96 5.81 17.03
C GLY A 174 -4.31 4.43 16.98
N TRP A 175 -3.99 3.94 18.18
CA TRP A 175 -3.42 2.63 18.42
C TRP A 175 -4.08 1.99 19.65
N ASN A 176 -4.47 0.73 19.52
CA ASN A 176 -4.95 -0.09 20.65
C ASN A 176 -4.32 -1.49 20.56
N ASP A 177 -3.79 -1.96 21.67
CA ASP A 177 -3.25 -3.32 21.82
C ASP A 177 -4.12 -4.09 22.83
N VAL A 178 -5.05 -4.88 22.30
CA VAL A 178 -5.95 -5.73 23.09
C VAL A 178 -5.19 -6.91 23.71
N ILE A 179 -4.04 -7.30 23.12
CA ILE A 179 -3.26 -8.47 23.55
C ILE A 179 -2.42 -8.17 24.78
N ASN A 180 -1.59 -7.10 24.72
CA ASN A 180 -0.60 -6.81 25.76
C ASN A 180 -0.76 -5.41 26.36
N SER A 181 -1.73 -4.63 25.91
CA SER A 181 -1.96 -3.24 26.34
C SER A 181 -0.70 -2.35 26.19
N SER A 182 0.12 -2.60 25.16
CA SER A 182 1.30 -1.79 24.87
C SER A 182 0.90 -0.38 24.42
N PRO A 183 1.50 0.69 24.96
CA PRO A 183 1.18 2.05 24.56
C PRO A 183 1.81 2.45 23.20
N ASN A 184 2.76 1.68 22.70
CA ASN A 184 3.47 1.98 21.45
C ASN A 184 3.11 0.95 20.38
N PRO A 185 2.88 1.38 19.14
CA PRO A 185 2.65 0.48 18.01
C PRO A 185 3.83 -0.48 17.79
N TYR A 186 3.52 -1.71 17.49
CA TYR A 186 4.45 -2.75 17.07
C TYR A 186 3.69 -3.83 16.31
N ASP A 187 4.43 -4.66 15.58
CA ASP A 187 3.92 -5.83 14.88
C ASP A 187 4.94 -6.97 15.02
N ASP A 188 4.60 -8.00 15.75
CA ASP A 188 5.46 -9.15 16.04
C ASP A 188 5.16 -10.38 15.17
N ASP A 189 4.11 -10.31 14.35
CA ASP A 189 3.76 -11.27 13.29
C ASP A 189 4.19 -10.73 11.91
N GLY A 190 3.75 -9.52 11.55
CA GLY A 190 4.03 -8.83 10.30
C GLY A 190 2.84 -8.74 9.35
N HIS A 191 1.76 -9.48 9.62
CA HIS A 191 0.58 -9.49 8.76
C HIS A 191 -0.12 -8.12 8.75
N GLY A 192 -0.33 -7.50 9.91
CA GLY A 192 -0.97 -6.20 10.00
C GLY A 192 -0.19 -5.09 9.29
N THR A 193 1.14 -5.12 9.35
CA THR A 193 2.01 -4.21 8.61
C THR A 193 1.88 -4.41 7.09
N ALA A 194 1.79 -5.67 6.65
CA ALA A 194 1.56 -6.00 5.25
C ALA A 194 0.22 -5.45 4.74
N MET A 195 -0.85 -5.63 5.51
CA MET A 195 -2.20 -5.12 5.17
C MET A 195 -2.26 -3.59 5.22
N ALA A 196 -1.66 -2.97 6.24
CA ALA A 196 -1.53 -1.51 6.30
C ALA A 196 -0.77 -0.96 5.09
N GLY A 197 0.28 -1.66 4.63
CA GLY A 197 1.04 -1.27 3.44
C GLY A 197 0.19 -1.19 2.18
N ILE A 198 -0.70 -2.14 1.94
CA ILE A 198 -1.63 -2.11 0.79
C ILE A 198 -2.50 -0.84 0.83
N ILE A 199 -2.89 -0.39 2.02
CA ILE A 199 -3.78 0.76 2.18
C ILE A 199 -3.00 2.08 2.15
N VAL A 200 -1.89 2.21 2.92
CA VAL A 200 -1.29 3.52 3.24
C VAL A 200 0.19 3.65 2.88
N ALA A 201 0.86 2.68 2.27
CA ALA A 201 2.28 2.81 1.94
C ALA A 201 2.56 4.06 1.08
N ASP A 202 3.64 4.79 1.41
CA ASP A 202 4.11 5.95 0.66
C ASP A 202 5.64 5.91 0.53
N GLY A 203 6.12 5.16 -0.45
CA GLY A 203 7.55 4.97 -0.62
C GLY A 203 7.93 4.03 -1.77
N GLY A 204 8.46 2.86 -1.44
CA GLY A 204 8.82 1.85 -2.42
C GLY A 204 7.61 1.18 -3.07
N LEU A 205 6.56 0.89 -2.29
CA LEU A 205 5.23 0.53 -2.76
C LEU A 205 4.27 1.70 -2.53
N ASN A 206 3.12 1.66 -3.20
CA ASN A 206 2.14 2.74 -3.23
C ASN A 206 0.78 2.28 -2.70
N GLY A 207 0.48 2.62 -1.47
CA GLY A 207 -0.84 2.40 -0.88
C GLY A 207 -1.96 3.04 -1.69
N ILE A 208 -3.15 2.46 -1.57
CA ILE A 208 -4.33 2.87 -2.32
C ILE A 208 -4.87 4.21 -1.81
N ALA A 209 -4.91 4.37 -0.48
CA ALA A 209 -5.50 5.51 0.23
C ALA A 209 -4.50 6.07 1.27
N LYS A 210 -3.42 6.67 0.79
CA LYS A 210 -2.24 7.05 1.57
C LYS A 210 -2.52 8.03 2.71
N ASN A 211 -3.55 8.87 2.55
CA ASN A 211 -3.86 9.97 3.46
C ASN A 211 -5.11 9.74 4.33
N VAL A 212 -5.55 8.49 4.47
CA VAL A 212 -6.62 8.16 5.44
C VAL A 212 -6.17 8.47 6.88
N ASN A 213 -7.11 8.79 7.74
CA ASN A 213 -6.91 8.78 9.19
C ASN A 213 -6.86 7.32 9.64
N LEU A 214 -5.67 6.76 9.79
CA LEU A 214 -5.47 5.35 10.11
C LEU A 214 -5.60 5.10 11.61
N TYR A 215 -6.39 4.11 11.98
CA TYR A 215 -6.47 3.53 13.32
C TYR A 215 -6.04 2.07 13.22
N VAL A 216 -5.30 1.57 14.21
CA VAL A 216 -4.85 0.18 14.24
C VAL A 216 -5.13 -0.43 15.60
N ALA A 217 -5.89 -1.52 15.61
CA ALA A 217 -6.15 -2.34 16.78
C ALA A 217 -5.44 -3.69 16.63
N LYS A 218 -4.46 -3.95 17.52
CA LYS A 218 -3.77 -5.24 17.56
C LYS A 218 -4.63 -6.22 18.37
N ALA A 219 -5.19 -7.21 17.66
CA ALA A 219 -6.02 -8.29 18.22
C ALA A 219 -5.47 -9.69 17.89
N ILE A 220 -4.41 -9.77 17.05
CA ILE A 220 -3.77 -11.01 16.62
C ILE A 220 -2.38 -11.10 17.24
N ASN A 221 -2.04 -12.27 17.79
CA ASN A 221 -0.75 -12.59 18.40
C ASN A 221 0.34 -12.82 17.35
N SER A 222 1.58 -12.97 17.82
CA SER A 222 2.76 -13.29 17.00
C SER A 222 2.73 -14.68 16.34
N ASP A 223 1.77 -15.53 16.69
CA ASP A 223 1.53 -16.84 16.05
C ASP A 223 0.37 -16.83 15.04
N GLY A 224 -0.15 -15.63 14.73
CA GLY A 224 -1.26 -15.45 13.80
C GLY A 224 -2.63 -15.78 14.40
N SER A 225 -2.75 -16.00 15.72
CA SER A 225 -4.03 -16.33 16.37
C SER A 225 -4.63 -15.14 17.14
N GLY A 226 -5.95 -15.10 17.20
CA GLY A 226 -6.74 -14.18 18.02
C GLY A 226 -7.89 -14.91 18.67
N THR A 227 -8.53 -14.29 19.66
CA THR A 227 -9.77 -14.78 20.26
C THR A 227 -10.93 -13.94 19.77
N ASP A 228 -12.12 -14.57 19.58
CA ASP A 228 -13.32 -13.84 19.13
C ASP A 228 -13.65 -12.67 20.05
N ASP A 229 -13.55 -12.84 21.37
CA ASP A 229 -13.74 -11.76 22.34
C ASP A 229 -12.73 -10.61 22.17
N GLY A 230 -11.44 -10.93 21.93
CA GLY A 230 -10.40 -9.92 21.73
C GLY A 230 -10.57 -9.17 20.41
N ILE A 231 -10.97 -9.86 19.36
CA ILE A 231 -11.25 -9.24 18.06
C ILE A 231 -12.52 -8.38 18.15
N ALA A 232 -13.56 -8.84 18.86
CA ALA A 232 -14.77 -8.07 19.14
C ALA A 232 -14.46 -6.76 19.91
N GLU A 233 -13.61 -6.82 20.96
CA GLU A 233 -13.16 -5.63 21.68
C GLU A 233 -12.41 -4.65 20.75
N ALA A 234 -11.61 -5.16 19.83
CA ALA A 234 -10.92 -4.34 18.86
C ALA A 234 -11.87 -3.68 17.86
N VAL A 235 -12.91 -4.39 17.39
CA VAL A 235 -13.97 -3.83 16.53
C VAL A 235 -14.74 -2.73 17.27
N ASP A 236 -15.16 -2.96 18.50
CA ASP A 236 -15.85 -1.97 19.33
C ASP A 236 -14.98 -0.72 19.56
N TRP A 237 -13.67 -0.91 19.76
CA TRP A 237 -12.74 0.21 19.85
C TRP A 237 -12.71 1.00 18.54
N CYS A 238 -12.61 0.36 17.36
CA CYS A 238 -12.64 1.02 16.06
C CYS A 238 -13.93 1.86 15.88
N VAL A 239 -15.08 1.31 16.26
CA VAL A 239 -16.38 2.03 16.25
C VAL A 239 -16.33 3.27 17.14
N SER A 240 -15.70 3.17 18.32
CA SER A 240 -15.55 4.28 19.28
C SER A 240 -14.59 5.39 18.80
N GLN A 241 -13.77 5.10 17.78
CA GLN A 241 -12.89 6.10 17.12
C GLN A 241 -13.58 6.81 15.95
N ASP A 242 -14.89 6.63 15.79
CA ASP A 242 -15.67 7.17 14.66
C ASP A 242 -15.11 6.75 13.29
N SER A 243 -14.66 5.48 13.18
CA SER A 243 -14.18 4.94 11.91
C SER A 243 -15.33 4.82 10.89
N ASP A 244 -15.07 5.21 9.64
CA ASP A 244 -15.96 4.99 8.50
C ASP A 244 -15.87 3.55 8.03
N ILE A 245 -14.65 2.98 8.03
CA ILE A 245 -14.33 1.65 7.52
C ILE A 245 -13.59 0.86 8.59
N ILE A 246 -13.96 -0.42 8.75
CA ILE A 246 -13.18 -1.42 9.51
C ILE A 246 -12.74 -2.50 8.53
N SER A 247 -11.41 -2.73 8.45
CA SER A 247 -10.77 -3.77 7.65
C SER A 247 -10.43 -4.97 8.52
N LEU A 248 -11.09 -6.11 8.27
CA LEU A 248 -10.90 -7.38 8.99
C LEU A 248 -10.23 -8.40 8.06
N SER A 249 -8.91 -8.28 7.92
CA SER A 249 -8.09 -9.20 7.11
C SER A 249 -7.83 -10.51 7.85
N LEU A 250 -8.87 -11.06 8.45
CA LEU A 250 -8.84 -12.24 9.30
C LEU A 250 -10.10 -13.10 9.04
N GLY A 251 -10.05 -14.37 9.43
CA GLY A 251 -11.19 -15.26 9.35
C GLY A 251 -10.91 -16.54 10.10
N GLY A 252 -11.91 -17.01 10.86
CA GLY A 252 -11.92 -18.31 11.53
C GLY A 252 -12.69 -19.32 10.71
N GLY A 253 -12.24 -20.61 10.68
CA GLY A 253 -13.02 -21.69 10.13
C GLY A 253 -14.32 -21.85 10.94
N GLN A 254 -15.44 -21.91 10.23
CA GLN A 254 -16.71 -22.31 10.87
C GLN A 254 -16.61 -23.78 11.26
N GLY A 255 -16.29 -24.08 12.50
CA GLY A 255 -16.14 -25.45 12.99
C GLY A 255 -17.39 -26.28 12.72
N ILE A 256 -17.21 -27.56 12.37
CA ILE A 256 -18.30 -28.57 12.32
C ILE A 256 -18.85 -28.72 13.74
N GLY A 257 -19.83 -27.94 14.11
CA GLY A 257 -20.40 -27.88 15.44
C GLY A 257 -20.34 -26.51 16.10
N GLY A 258 -20.01 -25.45 15.34
CA GLY A 258 -20.29 -24.08 15.74
C GLY A 258 -21.71 -24.06 16.26
N ASP A 259 -21.87 -23.76 17.51
CA ASP A 259 -23.12 -23.93 18.24
C ASP A 259 -24.25 -23.23 17.49
N LEU A 260 -25.16 -24.00 16.92
CA LEU A 260 -26.45 -23.53 16.36
C LEU A 260 -27.21 -22.61 17.34
N PHE A 261 -26.64 -22.32 18.52
CA PHE A 261 -27.26 -21.60 19.63
C PHE A 261 -26.33 -20.66 20.39
N THR A 262 -25.05 -20.50 20.03
CA THR A 262 -24.15 -19.50 20.62
C THR A 262 -23.85 -18.43 19.59
N THR A 263 -24.29 -17.23 19.85
CA THR A 263 -23.89 -16.04 19.10
C THR A 263 -22.40 -15.78 19.36
N ASP A 264 -21.62 -15.76 18.29
CA ASP A 264 -20.21 -15.40 18.30
C ASP A 264 -20.06 -13.92 18.70
N SER A 265 -19.20 -13.62 19.66
CA SER A 265 -18.96 -12.26 20.13
C SER A 265 -18.45 -11.34 19.01
N LEU A 266 -17.65 -11.88 18.09
CA LEU A 266 -17.15 -11.15 16.92
C LEU A 266 -18.29 -10.80 15.97
N GLU A 267 -19.17 -11.74 15.62
CA GLU A 267 -20.30 -11.48 14.74
C GLU A 267 -21.23 -10.40 15.32
N ILE A 268 -21.52 -10.46 16.64
CA ILE A 268 -22.30 -9.42 17.32
C ILE A 268 -21.63 -8.04 17.23
N ALA A 269 -20.31 -7.96 17.47
CA ALA A 269 -19.60 -6.68 17.40
C ALA A 269 -19.62 -6.12 15.97
N VAL A 270 -19.50 -6.97 14.96
CA VAL A 270 -19.58 -6.60 13.55
C VAL A 270 -21.00 -6.12 13.17
N GLU A 271 -22.05 -6.85 13.56
CA GLU A 271 -23.44 -6.43 13.38
C GLU A 271 -23.70 -5.05 14.02
N ASN A 272 -23.25 -4.86 15.27
CA ASN A 272 -23.37 -3.57 15.97
C ASN A 272 -22.62 -2.42 15.26
N ALA A 273 -21.47 -2.70 14.65
CA ALA A 273 -20.73 -1.72 13.86
C ALA A 273 -21.52 -1.32 12.60
N ILE A 274 -22.07 -2.29 11.90
CA ILE A 274 -22.90 -2.12 10.71
C ILE A 274 -24.18 -1.32 11.03
N GLU A 275 -24.87 -1.65 12.13
CA GLU A 275 -26.04 -0.89 12.59
C GLU A 275 -25.73 0.58 12.89
N GLN A 276 -24.47 0.91 13.19
CA GLN A 276 -23.98 2.27 13.38
C GLN A 276 -23.42 2.90 12.09
N GLY A 277 -23.61 2.26 10.95
CA GLY A 277 -23.23 2.76 9.63
C GLY A 277 -21.73 2.64 9.33
N VAL A 278 -21.01 1.74 10.00
CA VAL A 278 -19.59 1.45 9.69
C VAL A 278 -19.53 0.41 8.59
N TYR A 279 -18.75 0.68 7.55
CA TYR A 279 -18.47 -0.29 6.50
C TYR A 279 -17.47 -1.33 6.99
N VAL A 280 -17.92 -2.56 7.19
CA VAL A 280 -17.06 -3.67 7.56
C VAL A 280 -16.68 -4.45 6.30
N VAL A 281 -15.38 -4.52 6.02
CA VAL A 281 -14.81 -5.29 4.92
C VAL A 281 -14.05 -6.47 5.49
N ALA A 282 -14.39 -7.70 5.10
CA ALA A 282 -13.80 -8.90 5.67
C ALA A 282 -13.35 -9.90 4.60
N ALA A 283 -12.37 -10.73 4.98
CA ALA A 283 -11.81 -11.76 4.12
C ALA A 283 -12.80 -12.93 3.95
N ALA A 284 -12.89 -13.48 2.73
CA ALA A 284 -13.69 -14.67 2.45
C ALA A 284 -13.13 -15.94 3.10
N GLY A 285 -11.82 -15.96 3.38
CA GLY A 285 -11.10 -17.15 3.86
C GLY A 285 -10.16 -17.71 2.79
N ASN A 286 -9.29 -18.64 3.22
CA ASN A 286 -8.22 -19.18 2.38
C ASN A 286 -8.28 -20.72 2.27
N ASP A 287 -9.45 -21.31 2.43
CA ASP A 287 -9.64 -22.77 2.44
C ASP A 287 -9.80 -23.38 1.02
N GLY A 288 -10.17 -22.56 0.04
CA GLY A 288 -10.15 -22.84 -1.39
C GLY A 288 -10.58 -24.26 -1.78
N GLU A 289 -9.63 -25.06 -2.30
CA GLU A 289 -9.88 -26.45 -2.74
C GLU A 289 -10.33 -27.40 -1.60
N ASN A 290 -10.06 -27.04 -0.34
CA ASN A 290 -10.48 -27.77 0.84
C ASN A 290 -11.66 -27.10 1.54
N ASP A 291 -12.34 -26.23 0.82
CA ASP A 291 -13.44 -25.43 1.27
C ASP A 291 -14.41 -26.20 2.19
N ASP A 292 -14.75 -25.62 3.31
CA ASP A 292 -15.69 -26.18 4.27
C ASP A 292 -17.15 -25.83 3.98
N GLY A 293 -17.43 -25.08 2.91
CA GLY A 293 -18.76 -24.86 2.31
C GLY A 293 -19.36 -23.49 2.48
N ASP A 294 -18.68 -22.54 3.11
CA ASP A 294 -19.06 -21.11 3.14
C ASP A 294 -17.80 -20.26 3.34
N VAL A 295 -17.93 -18.94 3.11
CA VAL A 295 -16.89 -17.99 3.48
C VAL A 295 -16.68 -17.97 5.00
N SER A 296 -15.47 -17.65 5.43
CA SER A 296 -15.12 -17.57 6.86
C SER A 296 -15.91 -16.46 7.59
N SER A 297 -16.19 -16.67 8.89
CA SER A 297 -16.66 -15.59 9.77
C SER A 297 -15.49 -14.60 10.02
N PRO A 298 -15.77 -13.24 10.05
CA PRO A 298 -17.07 -12.60 9.96
C PRO A 298 -17.51 -12.24 8.53
N GLY A 299 -16.80 -12.68 7.48
CA GLY A 299 -17.19 -12.47 6.08
C GLY A 299 -18.59 -13.03 5.76
N SER A 300 -19.01 -14.08 6.49
CA SER A 300 -20.33 -14.71 6.35
C SER A 300 -21.50 -13.87 6.89
N VAL A 301 -21.25 -12.85 7.71
CA VAL A 301 -22.29 -11.99 8.29
C VAL A 301 -22.99 -11.18 7.20
N GLU A 302 -24.32 -11.04 7.31
CA GLU A 302 -25.12 -10.18 6.43
C GLU A 302 -24.62 -8.74 6.51
N ASP A 303 -24.70 -7.99 5.44
CA ASP A 303 -24.20 -6.61 5.30
C ASP A 303 -22.66 -6.40 5.40
N VAL A 304 -21.87 -7.40 5.79
CA VAL A 304 -20.40 -7.35 5.63
C VAL A 304 -20.06 -7.39 4.15
N ILE A 305 -19.09 -6.58 3.72
CA ILE A 305 -18.50 -6.67 2.38
C ILE A 305 -17.42 -7.75 2.41
N CYS A 306 -17.78 -8.96 2.00
CA CYS A 306 -16.90 -10.11 1.97
C CYS A 306 -16.09 -10.13 0.67
N VAL A 307 -14.77 -10.28 0.76
CA VAL A 307 -13.87 -10.17 -0.37
C VAL A 307 -13.09 -11.47 -0.61
N GLY A 308 -13.30 -12.06 -1.78
CA GLY A 308 -12.52 -13.19 -2.29
C GLY A 308 -11.26 -12.73 -3.04
N GLY A 309 -10.44 -13.70 -3.46
CA GLY A 309 -9.16 -13.47 -4.09
C GLY A 309 -9.17 -13.58 -5.61
N VAL A 310 -8.50 -12.67 -6.33
CA VAL A 310 -8.24 -12.76 -7.78
C VAL A 310 -6.75 -12.81 -8.07
N THR A 311 -6.37 -13.52 -9.13
CA THR A 311 -5.01 -13.55 -9.65
C THR A 311 -4.75 -12.40 -10.60
N ARG A 312 -3.47 -12.08 -10.90
CA ARG A 312 -3.10 -11.05 -11.90
C ARG A 312 -3.62 -11.33 -13.31
N LEU A 313 -4.05 -12.56 -13.60
CA LEU A 313 -4.66 -12.95 -14.87
C LEU A 313 -6.19 -12.77 -14.90
N GLY A 314 -6.79 -12.25 -13.82
CA GLY A 314 -8.24 -12.05 -13.73
C GLY A 314 -9.06 -13.32 -13.47
N ASN A 315 -8.42 -14.40 -13.01
CA ASN A 315 -9.12 -15.60 -12.57
C ASN A 315 -9.28 -15.59 -11.05
N SER A 316 -10.36 -16.20 -10.51
CA SER A 316 -10.44 -16.44 -9.07
C SER A 316 -9.19 -17.21 -8.59
N TRP A 317 -8.69 -16.80 -7.42
CA TRP A 317 -7.58 -17.50 -6.80
C TRP A 317 -8.07 -18.81 -6.19
N SER A 318 -7.46 -19.94 -6.55
CA SER A 318 -7.87 -21.28 -6.08
C SER A 318 -7.78 -21.49 -4.56
N GLY A 319 -7.07 -20.59 -3.85
CA GLY A 319 -7.03 -20.60 -2.39
C GLY A 319 -8.15 -19.79 -1.73
N SER A 320 -8.93 -19.00 -2.49
CA SER A 320 -10.05 -18.24 -1.94
C SER A 320 -11.21 -19.14 -1.58
N SER A 321 -11.79 -19.00 -0.38
CA SER A 321 -13.00 -19.70 0.00
C SER A 321 -14.20 -19.31 -0.88
N GLU A 322 -15.15 -20.21 -1.00
CA GLU A 322 -16.37 -20.09 -1.82
C GLU A 322 -17.60 -19.85 -0.92
N GLY A 323 -18.62 -19.22 -1.45
CA GLY A 323 -19.80 -18.79 -0.70
C GLY A 323 -20.95 -19.79 -0.66
N ASP A 324 -20.72 -21.07 -0.94
CA ASP A 324 -21.72 -22.14 -0.92
C ASP A 324 -21.30 -23.28 0.00
N ASN A 325 -22.05 -24.37 0.03
CA ASN A 325 -21.72 -25.53 0.83
C ASN A 325 -21.01 -26.66 0.07
N ASN A 326 -20.65 -26.46 -1.19
CA ASN A 326 -19.88 -27.38 -2.03
C ASN A 326 -20.34 -28.87 -1.93
N GLY A 327 -21.66 -29.10 -1.85
CA GLY A 327 -22.26 -30.41 -1.77
C GLY A 327 -22.23 -31.09 -0.41
N ARG A 328 -21.98 -30.37 0.67
CA ARG A 328 -22.10 -30.87 2.04
C ARG A 328 -23.53 -31.33 2.34
N LEU A 329 -23.66 -32.29 3.27
CA LEU A 329 -24.97 -32.79 3.74
C LEU A 329 -25.80 -31.70 4.43
N TRP A 330 -25.15 -30.75 5.07
CA TRP A 330 -25.76 -29.59 5.74
C TRP A 330 -25.26 -28.33 5.04
N PRO A 331 -26.17 -27.60 4.38
CA PRO A 331 -25.81 -26.34 3.76
C PRO A 331 -25.39 -25.31 4.81
N ASN A 332 -24.38 -24.54 4.51
CA ASN A 332 -23.97 -23.35 5.24
C ASN A 332 -23.74 -22.25 4.18
N PRO A 333 -24.54 -21.19 4.16
CA PRO A 333 -25.65 -20.92 5.11
C PRO A 333 -26.83 -21.89 4.95
N ILE A 334 -27.59 -22.09 6.03
CA ILE A 334 -28.78 -22.95 6.04
C ILE A 334 -29.87 -22.42 5.10
N LEU A 335 -30.00 -21.11 5.02
CA LEU A 335 -30.88 -20.41 4.09
C LEU A 335 -30.06 -19.74 3.01
N PRO A 336 -30.48 -19.84 1.72
CA PRO A 336 -29.78 -19.14 0.64
C PRO A 336 -29.85 -17.63 0.87
N ARG A 337 -28.70 -16.96 0.66
CA ARG A 337 -28.60 -15.49 0.66
C ARG A 337 -29.28 -14.90 -0.59
N ASN A 338 -29.80 -13.70 -0.45
CA ASN A 338 -30.36 -12.92 -1.55
C ASN A 338 -29.33 -11.89 -2.05
N ASP A 339 -29.52 -11.38 -3.27
CA ASP A 339 -28.76 -10.24 -3.74
C ASP A 339 -29.16 -8.99 -2.91
N PRO A 340 -28.22 -8.14 -2.47
CA PRO A 340 -26.78 -8.13 -2.81
C PRO A 340 -25.89 -8.89 -1.81
N ASP A 341 -26.42 -9.71 -0.88
CA ASP A 341 -25.71 -10.31 0.26
C ASP A 341 -25.11 -11.69 -0.02
N LYS A 342 -25.12 -12.13 -1.27
CA LYS A 342 -24.45 -13.36 -1.66
C LYS A 342 -22.93 -13.23 -1.52
N LYS A 343 -22.26 -14.29 -1.02
CA LYS A 343 -20.86 -14.30 -0.66
C LYS A 343 -19.99 -15.12 -1.64
N PRO A 344 -18.70 -14.68 -1.83
CA PRO A 344 -18.22 -13.34 -1.52
C PRO A 344 -18.93 -12.32 -2.40
N GLU A 345 -19.08 -11.06 -1.97
CA GLU A 345 -19.68 -10.03 -2.83
C GLU A 345 -18.82 -9.77 -4.05
N ILE A 346 -17.54 -9.62 -3.85
CA ILE A 346 -16.58 -9.26 -4.91
C ILE A 346 -15.25 -9.98 -4.70
N ILE A 347 -14.41 -9.98 -5.73
CA ILE A 347 -13.03 -10.42 -5.62
C ILE A 347 -12.06 -9.27 -5.93
N ALA A 348 -10.91 -9.29 -5.26
CA ALA A 348 -9.86 -8.30 -5.40
C ALA A 348 -8.47 -8.98 -5.36
N PRO A 349 -7.35 -8.27 -5.62
CA PRO A 349 -6.01 -8.87 -5.64
C PRO A 349 -5.73 -9.76 -4.43
N GLY A 350 -5.50 -11.07 -4.66
CA GLY A 350 -5.34 -12.07 -3.59
C GLY A 350 -4.18 -13.05 -3.80
N LEU A 351 -3.50 -13.05 -4.95
CA LEU A 351 -2.37 -13.95 -5.22
C LEU A 351 -1.11 -13.15 -5.53
N GLU A 352 -0.03 -13.41 -4.79
CA GLU A 352 1.27 -12.73 -4.99
C GLU A 352 1.13 -11.19 -4.99
N VAL A 353 0.35 -10.66 -4.06
CA VAL A 353 0.13 -9.21 -3.90
C VAL A 353 1.37 -8.60 -3.24
N PRO A 354 1.97 -7.54 -3.82
CA PRO A 354 3.08 -6.84 -3.20
C PRO A 354 2.71 -6.25 -1.84
N VAL A 355 3.56 -6.49 -0.84
CA VAL A 355 3.33 -6.07 0.55
C VAL A 355 4.61 -5.58 1.22
N LEU A 356 4.43 -4.84 2.31
CA LEU A 356 5.49 -4.49 3.24
C LEU A 356 5.82 -5.70 4.12
N MET A 357 7.10 -5.85 4.44
CA MET A 357 7.61 -6.95 5.26
C MET A 357 8.27 -6.41 6.52
N THR A 358 8.02 -7.05 7.65
CA THR A 358 8.73 -6.80 8.91
C THR A 358 9.59 -8.00 9.26
N ASN A 359 10.56 -7.82 10.15
CA ASN A 359 11.37 -8.91 10.71
C ASN A 359 12.06 -9.80 9.64
N SER A 360 12.28 -9.29 8.44
CA SER A 360 12.88 -10.01 7.32
C SER A 360 14.16 -9.33 6.81
N ASN A 361 14.90 -9.99 5.92
CA ASN A 361 16.07 -9.41 5.26
C ASN A 361 15.70 -8.39 4.15
N SER A 362 14.42 -8.25 3.84
CA SER A 362 13.88 -7.31 2.85
C SER A 362 12.70 -6.56 3.46
N TRP A 363 12.58 -5.28 3.13
CA TRP A 363 11.43 -4.45 3.51
C TRP A 363 10.17 -4.73 2.65
N TRP A 364 10.33 -5.42 1.52
CA TRP A 364 9.26 -5.67 0.56
C TRP A 364 9.22 -7.13 0.17
N GLY A 365 8.04 -7.65 -0.04
CA GLY A 365 7.75 -9.01 -0.46
C GLY A 365 6.39 -9.12 -1.11
N TRP A 366 5.83 -10.30 -1.10
CA TRP A 366 4.48 -10.57 -1.58
C TRP A 366 3.75 -11.49 -0.61
N SER A 367 2.43 -11.39 -0.61
CA SER A 367 1.53 -12.25 0.16
C SER A 367 0.44 -12.82 -0.74
N SER A 368 -0.09 -13.97 -0.35
CA SER A 368 -1.29 -14.55 -0.99
C SER A 368 -2.32 -14.84 0.08
N GLY A 369 -3.50 -14.30 -0.09
CA GLY A 369 -4.60 -14.42 0.85
C GLY A 369 -5.72 -13.43 0.55
N THR A 370 -6.94 -13.80 0.91
CA THR A 370 -8.10 -12.89 0.87
C THR A 370 -7.95 -11.71 1.84
N SER A 371 -7.01 -11.80 2.78
CA SER A 371 -6.54 -10.68 3.60
C SER A 371 -6.06 -9.49 2.77
N ALA A 372 -5.21 -9.75 1.75
CA ALA A 372 -4.73 -8.72 0.84
C ALA A 372 -5.87 -8.13 0.01
N SER A 373 -6.81 -8.96 -0.41
CA SER A 373 -8.02 -8.54 -1.13
C SER A 373 -8.88 -7.59 -0.29
N THR A 374 -9.06 -7.92 0.98
CA THR A 374 -9.79 -7.11 1.97
C THR A 374 -9.15 -5.74 2.16
N ALA A 375 -7.84 -5.69 2.37
CA ALA A 375 -7.10 -4.43 2.49
C ALA A 375 -7.22 -3.59 1.20
N TRP A 376 -7.18 -4.25 0.04
CA TRP A 376 -7.34 -3.60 -1.27
C TRP A 376 -8.69 -2.91 -1.42
N VAL A 377 -9.78 -3.62 -1.10
CA VAL A 377 -11.15 -3.08 -1.15
C VAL A 377 -11.36 -2.00 -0.09
N SER A 378 -10.82 -2.19 1.12
CA SER A 378 -10.90 -1.18 2.18
C SER A 378 -10.26 0.16 1.76
N GLY A 379 -9.08 0.09 1.11
CA GLY A 379 -8.44 1.27 0.52
C GLY A 379 -9.27 1.89 -0.61
N GLY A 380 -9.78 1.06 -1.52
CA GLY A 380 -10.64 1.54 -2.61
C GLY A 380 -11.94 2.18 -2.11
N LEU A 381 -12.57 1.59 -1.09
CA LEU A 381 -13.77 2.16 -0.47
C LEU A 381 -13.47 3.52 0.19
N ALA A 382 -12.28 3.71 0.77
CA ALA A 382 -11.87 5.01 1.30
C ALA A 382 -11.80 6.08 0.20
N LEU A 383 -11.35 5.74 -1.01
CA LEU A 383 -11.39 6.67 -2.15
C LEU A 383 -12.84 7.01 -2.55
N PHE A 384 -13.73 6.02 -2.56
CA PHE A 384 -15.16 6.24 -2.85
C PHE A 384 -15.79 7.18 -1.82
N LEU A 385 -15.57 6.96 -0.53
CA LEU A 385 -16.12 7.80 0.55
C LEU A 385 -15.55 9.23 0.54
N GLN A 386 -14.31 9.42 0.07
CA GLN A 386 -13.73 10.74 -0.13
C GLN A 386 -14.48 11.50 -1.24
N GLU A 387 -14.81 10.85 -2.36
CA GLU A 387 -15.52 11.45 -3.49
C GLU A 387 -16.99 11.73 -3.16
N TYR A 388 -17.63 10.84 -2.37
CA TYR A 388 -19.05 10.92 -2.02
C TYR A 388 -19.27 11.06 -0.50
N PRO A 389 -19.12 12.27 0.07
CA PRO A 389 -19.25 12.51 1.51
C PRO A 389 -20.61 12.13 2.11
N GLU A 390 -21.66 12.03 1.29
CA GLU A 390 -22.99 11.58 1.70
C GLU A 390 -23.06 10.11 2.10
N PHE A 391 -22.03 9.32 1.73
CA PHE A 391 -21.87 7.94 2.15
C PHE A 391 -21.00 7.79 3.41
N GLN A 392 -20.30 8.85 3.83
CA GLN A 392 -19.51 8.80 5.06
C GLN A 392 -20.41 8.63 6.28
N ARG A 393 -19.88 7.94 7.30
CA ARG A 393 -20.55 7.75 8.58
C ARG A 393 -20.80 9.10 9.26
N ASN A 394 -21.97 9.22 9.88
CA ASN A 394 -22.33 10.35 10.72
C ASN A 394 -23.23 9.90 11.87
N THR A 395 -23.55 10.81 12.81
CA THR A 395 -24.31 10.51 14.02
C THR A 395 -25.72 9.92 13.81
N ASN A 396 -26.24 9.93 12.59
CA ASN A 396 -27.54 9.37 12.22
C ASN A 396 -27.42 8.26 11.17
N SER A 397 -26.21 7.73 10.97
CA SER A 397 -25.99 6.63 10.03
C SER A 397 -26.60 5.35 10.57
N ASP A 398 -27.05 4.53 9.64
CA ASP A 398 -27.55 3.17 9.82
C ASP A 398 -27.01 2.29 8.67
N SER A 399 -27.44 1.04 8.58
CA SER A 399 -27.01 0.12 7.52
C SER A 399 -27.50 0.47 6.11
N THR A 400 -28.39 1.44 5.94
CA THR A 400 -29.02 1.77 4.63
C THR A 400 -27.97 2.14 3.58
N LYS A 401 -26.92 2.90 3.96
CA LYS A 401 -25.85 3.28 3.04
C LYS A 401 -24.93 2.10 2.68
N ILE A 402 -24.81 1.15 3.57
CA ILE A 402 -24.05 -0.08 3.35
C ILE A 402 -24.75 -0.93 2.29
N GLU A 403 -26.07 -1.14 2.43
CA GLU A 403 -26.88 -1.82 1.42
C GLU A 403 -26.81 -1.12 0.05
N GLU A 404 -26.84 0.22 0.03
CA GLU A 404 -26.71 1.01 -1.20
C GLU A 404 -25.34 0.77 -1.88
N ILE A 405 -24.21 0.77 -1.13
CA ILE A 405 -22.89 0.46 -1.65
C ILE A 405 -22.79 -1.00 -2.13
N LYS A 406 -23.34 -1.96 -1.39
CA LYS A 406 -23.37 -3.38 -1.82
C LYS A 406 -24.13 -3.55 -3.15
N ASN A 407 -25.25 -2.84 -3.32
CA ASN A 407 -25.96 -2.80 -4.60
C ASN A 407 -25.08 -2.19 -5.72
N LEU A 408 -24.40 -1.07 -5.47
CA LEU A 408 -23.47 -0.48 -6.41
C LEU A 408 -22.32 -1.43 -6.77
N LEU A 409 -21.75 -2.13 -5.80
CA LEU A 409 -20.72 -3.15 -6.02
C LEU A 409 -21.24 -4.29 -6.90
N SER A 410 -22.45 -4.80 -6.63
CA SER A 410 -23.05 -5.89 -7.40
C SER A 410 -23.32 -5.52 -8.87
N GLU A 411 -23.64 -4.26 -9.13
CA GLU A 411 -23.97 -3.74 -10.46
C GLU A 411 -22.74 -3.30 -11.26
N ASN A 412 -21.64 -2.91 -10.58
CA ASN A 412 -20.50 -2.24 -11.21
C ASN A 412 -19.17 -2.98 -11.06
N SER A 413 -19.17 -4.21 -10.58
CA SER A 413 -18.00 -5.09 -10.58
C SER A 413 -17.78 -5.70 -11.96
N GLN A 414 -16.52 -5.97 -12.31
CA GLN A 414 -16.18 -6.54 -13.61
C GLN A 414 -16.41 -8.04 -13.63
N MET A 415 -17.50 -8.48 -14.21
CA MET A 415 -17.85 -9.91 -14.40
C MET A 415 -16.84 -10.62 -15.31
N LYS A 416 -16.59 -11.91 -15.07
CA LYS A 416 -15.85 -12.77 -16.00
C LYS A 416 -16.66 -13.08 -17.27
N ASN A 417 -15.98 -13.47 -18.33
CA ASN A 417 -16.62 -13.83 -19.59
C ASN A 417 -17.67 -14.94 -19.42
N GLY A 418 -18.92 -14.63 -19.77
CA GLY A 418 -20.05 -15.58 -19.65
C GLY A 418 -20.77 -15.58 -18.30
N GLN A 419 -20.29 -14.82 -17.32
CA GLN A 419 -21.02 -14.58 -16.08
C GLN A 419 -22.20 -13.64 -16.34
N SER A 420 -23.34 -13.90 -15.73
CA SER A 420 -24.55 -13.09 -15.87
C SER A 420 -25.27 -12.85 -14.53
N GLN A 421 -24.74 -13.42 -13.46
CA GLN A 421 -25.24 -13.33 -12.10
C GLN A 421 -24.09 -13.57 -11.13
N HIS A 422 -24.35 -13.50 -9.82
CA HIS A 422 -23.39 -13.86 -8.80
C HIS A 422 -22.84 -15.28 -9.02
N ASP A 423 -21.57 -15.46 -8.72
CA ASP A 423 -20.81 -16.73 -8.78
C ASP A 423 -20.18 -16.95 -7.40
N ASP A 424 -20.35 -18.14 -6.82
CA ASP A 424 -19.98 -18.41 -5.42
C ASP A 424 -18.46 -18.30 -5.15
N HIS A 425 -17.62 -18.29 -6.19
CA HIS A 425 -16.16 -18.11 -6.08
C HIS A 425 -15.68 -16.78 -6.67
N PHE A 426 -16.42 -16.19 -7.63
CA PHE A 426 -16.04 -14.94 -8.31
C PHE A 426 -16.83 -13.71 -7.80
N GLY A 427 -17.83 -13.96 -6.95
CA GLY A 427 -18.75 -12.92 -6.50
C GLY A 427 -19.53 -12.30 -7.63
N TYR A 428 -19.89 -11.02 -7.51
CA TYR A 428 -20.45 -10.24 -8.60
C TYR A 428 -19.40 -9.85 -9.65
N GLY A 429 -18.10 -9.97 -9.32
CA GLY A 429 -17.00 -9.68 -10.23
C GLY A 429 -15.76 -9.14 -9.53
N ILE A 430 -14.78 -8.75 -10.35
CA ILE A 430 -13.57 -8.06 -9.86
C ILE A 430 -13.95 -6.65 -9.43
N PHE A 431 -13.50 -6.25 -8.25
CA PHE A 431 -13.63 -4.87 -7.75
C PHE A 431 -13.05 -3.86 -8.73
N ARG A 432 -13.85 -2.85 -9.09
CA ARG A 432 -13.49 -1.78 -10.02
C ARG A 432 -13.91 -0.44 -9.44
N ILE A 433 -12.95 0.27 -8.82
CA ILE A 433 -13.22 1.58 -8.18
C ILE A 433 -13.64 2.65 -9.20
N ASP A 434 -13.08 2.65 -10.39
CA ASP A 434 -13.42 3.57 -11.47
C ASP A 434 -14.88 3.40 -11.92
N LEU A 435 -15.36 2.16 -12.04
CA LEU A 435 -16.76 1.88 -12.39
C LEU A 435 -17.71 2.26 -11.25
N LEU A 436 -17.32 2.00 -10.01
CA LEU A 436 -18.10 2.33 -8.82
C LEU A 436 -18.33 3.85 -8.71
N ILE A 437 -17.26 4.65 -8.87
CA ILE A 437 -17.32 6.12 -8.85
C ILE A 437 -18.19 6.62 -10.01
N ASN A 438 -17.95 6.18 -11.24
CA ASN A 438 -18.71 6.63 -12.42
C ASN A 438 -20.21 6.31 -12.33
N SER A 439 -20.60 5.21 -11.68
CA SER A 439 -22.01 4.83 -11.54
C SER A 439 -22.73 5.70 -10.50
N ALA A 440 -22.08 6.06 -9.41
CA ALA A 440 -22.62 6.95 -8.39
C ALA A 440 -22.86 8.35 -8.96
N ASP A 441 -21.94 8.88 -9.80
CA ASP A 441 -22.13 10.14 -10.54
C ASP A 441 -23.40 10.13 -11.41
N THR A 442 -23.62 9.03 -12.12
CA THR A 442 -24.78 8.89 -13.01
C THR A 442 -26.08 8.87 -12.21
N ASN A 443 -26.12 8.21 -11.08
CA ASN A 443 -27.28 8.16 -10.18
C ASN A 443 -27.56 9.52 -9.54
N SER A 444 -26.53 10.21 -9.05
CA SER A 444 -26.64 11.56 -8.49
C SER A 444 -27.19 12.57 -9.51
N SER A 445 -26.71 12.55 -10.74
CA SER A 445 -27.18 13.42 -11.83
C SER A 445 -28.62 13.15 -12.23
N ASN A 446 -29.05 11.89 -12.19
CA ASN A 446 -30.43 11.50 -12.46
C ASN A 446 -31.38 11.95 -11.35
N ILE A 447 -30.96 11.88 -10.08
CA ILE A 447 -31.77 12.37 -8.93
C ILE A 447 -31.86 13.88 -8.98
N GLU A 448 -30.77 14.62 -9.25
CA GLU A 448 -30.84 16.09 -9.43
C GLU A 448 -31.73 16.51 -10.59
N SER A 449 -31.70 15.77 -11.70
CA SER A 449 -32.59 16.04 -12.84
C SER A 449 -34.07 15.79 -12.51
N LYS A 450 -34.38 14.72 -11.75
CA LYS A 450 -35.74 14.45 -11.24
C LYS A 450 -36.20 15.51 -10.24
N MET A 451 -35.35 15.93 -9.29
CA MET A 451 -35.68 17.01 -8.36
C MET A 451 -35.83 18.37 -9.03
N LYS A 452 -35.11 18.66 -10.09
CA LYS A 452 -35.31 19.86 -10.92
C LYS A 452 -36.64 19.80 -11.68
N MET A 453 -37.06 18.63 -12.15
CA MET A 453 -38.38 18.45 -12.76
C MET A 453 -39.54 18.58 -11.77
N GLU A 454 -39.36 18.07 -10.54
CA GLU A 454 -40.40 18.24 -9.48
C GLU A 454 -40.48 19.66 -8.92
N LYS A 455 -39.39 20.43 -8.95
CA LYS A 455 -39.35 21.85 -8.51
C LYS A 455 -39.84 22.84 -9.57
N ILE A 456 -40.33 22.43 -10.74
CA ILE A 456 -41.01 23.31 -11.65
C ILE A 456 -42.34 23.67 -10.99
N PRO A 457 -42.60 24.93 -10.57
CA PRO A 457 -43.82 25.28 -9.93
C PRO A 457 -44.94 25.12 -10.97
N VAL A 458 -45.83 24.16 -10.74
CA VAL A 458 -47.08 24.05 -11.48
C VAL A 458 -47.91 25.30 -11.13
N ARG A 459 -47.67 26.42 -11.80
CA ARG A 459 -48.65 27.48 -11.91
C ARG A 459 -49.81 26.92 -12.72
N LYS A 460 -50.71 26.28 -12.03
CA LYS A 460 -51.99 25.85 -12.58
C LYS A 460 -52.85 27.07 -12.90
N ASN A 461 -52.77 27.53 -14.15
CA ASN A 461 -53.98 28.09 -14.76
C ASN A 461 -54.67 26.93 -15.48
N ILE A 462 -55.86 26.60 -15.06
CA ILE A 462 -56.72 25.55 -15.62
C ILE A 462 -56.91 25.70 -17.17
N PHE A 463 -56.60 26.86 -17.71
CA PHE A 463 -56.64 27.14 -19.15
C PHE A 463 -55.47 26.52 -19.94
N ASP A 464 -54.30 26.23 -19.32
CA ASP A 464 -53.17 25.68 -20.03
C ASP A 464 -53.24 24.15 -20.25
N ILE A 465 -54.00 23.46 -19.39
CA ILE A 465 -54.21 22.01 -19.53
C ILE A 465 -55.07 21.71 -20.81
N PHE A 466 -56.05 22.55 -21.11
CA PHE A 466 -56.87 22.39 -22.33
C PHE A 466 -56.11 22.69 -23.64
N GLN A 467 -55.05 23.47 -23.60
CA GLN A 467 -54.20 23.73 -24.78
C GLN A 467 -53.22 22.58 -25.06
N ILE A 468 -52.77 21.87 -24.03
CA ILE A 468 -51.86 20.71 -24.17
C ILE A 468 -52.66 19.51 -24.72
N GLU A 469 -53.87 19.24 -24.24
CA GLU A 469 -54.71 18.18 -24.80
C GLU A 469 -55.06 18.42 -26.28
N ARG A 470 -55.29 19.67 -26.69
CA ARG A 470 -55.54 19.99 -28.10
C ARG A 470 -54.30 19.84 -28.99
N ARG A 471 -53.09 19.94 -28.47
CA ARG A 471 -51.85 19.70 -29.24
C ARG A 471 -51.52 18.22 -29.38
N ILE A 472 -51.87 17.40 -28.40
CA ILE A 472 -51.66 15.96 -28.45
C ILE A 472 -52.64 15.28 -29.42
N THR A 473 -53.90 15.74 -29.48
CA THR A 473 -54.93 15.19 -30.41
C THR A 473 -54.76 15.65 -31.87
N ALA A 474 -53.96 16.70 -32.14
CA ALA A 474 -53.67 17.18 -33.48
C ALA A 474 -52.45 16.53 -34.16
N SER A 475 -51.72 15.67 -33.46
CA SER A 475 -50.52 15.02 -33.99
C SER A 475 -50.63 13.50 -34.27
N VAL A 476 -51.87 12.94 -34.23
CA VAL A 476 -52.12 11.56 -34.62
C VAL A 476 -52.72 11.58 -36.04
N PRO A 477 -52.06 11.08 -37.08
CA PRO A 477 -52.67 10.94 -38.41
C PRO A 477 -53.78 9.88 -38.38
N PRO A 478 -54.85 10.02 -39.18
CA PRO A 478 -55.92 9.03 -39.20
C PRO A 478 -55.42 7.72 -39.81
N ASP A 479 -55.52 6.66 -39.05
CA ASP A 479 -55.29 5.30 -39.51
C ASP A 479 -56.46 4.85 -40.43
N ASN A 480 -56.18 4.80 -41.72
CA ASN A 480 -57.04 4.24 -42.74
C ASN A 480 -56.71 2.77 -42.97
N SER A 481 -57.28 1.90 -42.15
CA SER A 481 -57.37 0.48 -42.55
C SER A 481 -58.49 -0.22 -41.75
N MET A 482 -59.73 0.07 -42.10
CA MET A 482 -60.83 -0.89 -42.01
C MET A 482 -61.03 -1.54 -43.40
N ASN A 483 -60.64 -2.77 -43.51
CA ASN A 483 -61.29 -3.69 -44.42
C ASN A 483 -61.53 -5.04 -43.75
N ALA A 484 -62.78 -5.31 -43.59
CA ALA A 484 -63.37 -6.58 -43.25
C ALA A 484 -62.96 -7.67 -44.23
N ILE A 485 -62.95 -8.94 -43.76
CA ILE A 485 -63.69 -10.06 -44.38
C ILE A 485 -63.45 -11.30 -43.54
N GLU A 486 -64.56 -11.92 -43.12
CA GLU A 486 -64.92 -13.25 -42.71
C GLU A 486 -64.19 -13.94 -41.56
#